data_e2c953f8ddf9d987f65897a1cb66195c
#
_entry.id   e2c953f8ddf9d987f65897a1cb66195c
#
_cell.length_a   1.000
_cell.length_b   1.000
_cell.length_c   1.000
_cell.angle_alpha   90.00
_cell.angle_beta   90.00
_cell.angle_gamma   90.00
#
_symmetry.space_group_name_H-M   'P 1'
#
loop_
_entity.id
_entity.type
_entity.pdbx_description
1 polymer ?
#
loop_
_entity_poly.entity_id
_entity_poly.type
_entity_poly.pdbx_seq_one_letter_code
_entity_poly.pdbx_strand_id
1 'polypeptide(L)'
;MQPKQVPSLVINAEDRIEENMNQLVLVGRLQEINKEGGYIILKQTTTYKNVDGVYEDYTNKILLFGEVLNNLVEYCKINDIIGVKGRIENNIIKGEKITFLSSKKED
;
A
#
# COMPACT_ATOMS: atom_id res chain seq x y z
N MET A 1 25.99 -11.14 -0.93
CA MET A 1 25.86 -10.50 -0.79
C MET A 1 25.34 -10.15 -0.65
N GLN A 2 25.26 -10.65 -0.43
CA GLN A 2 25.04 -10.19 -0.17
C GLN A 2 24.67 -9.86 0.10
N PRO A 3 24.60 -10.37 0.04
CA PRO A 3 24.40 -9.95 0.46
C PRO A 3 23.97 -9.69 0.80
N LYS A 4 23.90 -10.09 1.08
CA LYS A 4 23.63 -9.74 1.49
C LYS A 4 23.06 -9.52 1.86
N GLN A 5 22.99 -10.05 2.08
CA GLN A 5 22.65 -9.77 2.44
C GLN A 5 22.05 -9.74 2.78
N VAL A 6 22.09 -10.35 2.79
CA VAL A 6 21.68 -10.28 3.04
C VAL A 6 21.08 -10.46 3.46
N PRO A 7 20.95 -10.80 3.74
CA PRO A 7 20.56 -10.83 4.06
C PRO A 7 19.95 -11.02 4.38
N SER A 8 19.95 -11.48 4.51
CA SER A 8 19.53 -11.51 4.55
C SER A 8 19.01 -11.78 4.53
N LEU A 9 19.24 -12.32 4.45
CA LEU A 9 18.97 -12.66 4.14
C LEU A 9 18.55 -13.31 3.69
N VAL A 10 18.66 -14.08 3.43
CA VAL A 10 18.43 -14.65 2.80
C VAL A 10 17.89 -15.58 2.54
N ILE A 11 17.75 -16.22 2.45
CA ILE A 11 17.36 -16.97 2.08
C ILE A 11 16.97 -17.71 1.62
N ASN A 12 17.04 -18.59 1.35
CA ASN A 12 16.71 -19.25 0.67
C ASN A 12 16.19 -19.67 0.29
N ALA A 13 16.04 -19.86 0.24
CA ALA A 13 15.58 -20.14 -0.30
C ALA A 13 14.98 -20.29 -0.91
N GLU A 14 14.62 -20.47 -1.07
CA GLU A 14 14.17 -20.22 -2.08
C GLU A 14 12.87 -20.33 -2.27
N ASP A 15 12.10 -20.74 -2.33
CA ASP A 15 10.91 -20.95 -2.73
C ASP A 15 9.89 -20.40 -1.87
N ARG A 16 9.47 -20.81 -0.81
CA ARG A 16 8.45 -20.32 0.00
C ARG A 16 8.77 -18.98 0.48
N ILE A 17 9.96 -18.65 0.54
CA ILE A 17 10.36 -17.33 0.89
C ILE A 17 9.94 -16.36 -0.18
N GLU A 18 9.91 -16.80 -1.39
CA GLU A 18 9.57 -15.95 -2.47
C GLU A 18 8.19 -15.43 -2.38
N GLU A 19 7.29 -16.16 -1.79
CA GLU A 19 5.97 -15.66 -1.68
C GLU A 19 5.92 -14.43 -0.85
N ASN A 20 6.76 -14.36 0.15
CA ASN A 20 6.74 -13.19 1.01
C ASN A 20 7.42 -12.02 0.39
N MET A 21 8.25 -12.26 -0.59
CA MET A 21 9.01 -11.17 -1.18
C MET A 21 8.16 -10.27 -2.04
N ASN A 22 6.98 -10.72 -2.42
CA ASN A 22 6.07 -9.90 -3.17
C ASN A 22 5.13 -9.10 -2.33
N GLN A 23 5.08 -9.36 -1.04
CA GLN A 23 4.11 -8.70 -0.20
C GLN A 23 4.56 -7.32 0.17
N LEU A 24 3.61 -6.43 0.31
CA LEU A 24 3.90 -5.09 0.76
C LEU A 24 2.76 -4.60 1.61
N VAL A 25 3.04 -3.58 2.40
CA VAL A 25 2.04 -2.93 3.21
C VAL A 25 2.20 -1.45 2.96
N LEU A 26 1.11 -0.80 2.56
CA LEU A 26 1.11 0.62 2.32
C LEU A 26 0.16 1.27 3.30
N VAL A 27 0.60 2.35 3.91
CA VAL A 27 -0.25 3.10 4.82
C VAL A 27 -0.32 4.52 4.27
N GLY A 28 -1.52 5.02 4.16
CA GLY A 28 -1.67 6.36 3.64
C GLY A 28 -3.10 6.83 3.73
N ARG A 29 -3.35 7.96 3.11
CA ARG A 29 -4.65 8.60 3.15
C ARG A 29 -5.39 8.28 1.85
N LEU A 30 -6.62 7.82 1.99
CA LEU A 30 -7.43 7.44 0.84
C LEU A 30 -7.80 8.69 0.07
N GLN A 31 -7.38 8.78 -1.18
CA GLN A 31 -7.59 9.97 -1.96
C GLN A 31 -8.69 9.81 -2.99
N GLU A 32 -8.85 8.61 -3.52
CA GLU A 32 -9.84 8.39 -4.56
C GLU A 32 -10.30 6.95 -4.51
N ILE A 33 -11.58 6.74 -4.78
CA ILE A 33 -12.16 5.40 -4.90
C ILE A 33 -12.81 5.34 -6.27
N ASN A 34 -12.37 4.40 -7.10
CA ASN A 34 -12.95 4.24 -8.41
C ASN A 34 -13.57 2.86 -8.49
N LYS A 35 -14.88 2.80 -8.26
CA LYS A 35 -15.56 1.51 -8.22
C LYS A 35 -15.63 0.85 -9.60
N GLU A 36 -15.79 1.64 -10.63
CA GLU A 36 -15.87 1.05 -11.95
C GLU A 36 -14.56 0.48 -12.40
N GLY A 37 -13.48 1.17 -12.10
CA GLY A 37 -12.16 0.69 -12.49
C GLY A 37 -11.59 -0.32 -11.53
N GLY A 38 -12.19 -0.44 -10.34
CA GLY A 38 -11.72 -1.41 -9.37
C GLY A 38 -10.41 -1.01 -8.71
N TYR A 39 -10.23 0.27 -8.41
CA TYR A 39 -8.98 0.69 -7.79
C TYR A 39 -9.21 1.86 -6.85
N ILE A 40 -8.20 2.11 -6.04
CA ILE A 40 -8.16 3.29 -5.20
C ILE A 40 -6.83 3.98 -5.41
N ILE A 41 -6.78 5.24 -5.03
CA ILE A 41 -5.53 6.01 -5.01
C ILE A 41 -5.22 6.32 -3.56
N LEU A 42 -4.03 5.95 -3.13
CA LEU A 42 -3.58 6.15 -1.77
C LEU A 42 -2.48 7.20 -1.79
N LYS A 43 -2.61 8.21 -0.95
CA LYS A 43 -1.62 9.28 -0.87
C LYS A 43 -0.71 9.04 0.32
N GLN A 44 0.58 9.13 0.08
CA GLN A 44 1.57 8.89 1.10
C GLN A 44 2.56 10.04 1.11
N THR A 45 3.25 10.18 2.23
CA THR A 45 4.23 11.24 2.38
C THR A 45 5.57 10.59 2.68
N THR A 46 6.61 11.12 2.11
CA THR A 46 7.94 10.57 2.35
C THR A 46 8.30 10.73 3.82
N THR A 47 9.16 9.83 4.29
CA THR A 47 9.62 9.89 5.65
C THR A 47 10.88 10.72 5.80
N TYR A 48 11.35 11.30 4.71
CA TYR A 48 12.55 12.14 4.72
C TYR A 48 12.26 13.38 3.88
N LYS A 49 13.02 14.42 4.15
CA LYS A 49 12.86 15.66 3.42
C LYS A 49 13.72 15.64 2.16
N ASN A 50 13.25 16.33 1.14
CA ASN A 50 14.01 16.43 -0.08
C ASN A 50 15.11 17.49 0.09
N VAL A 51 15.77 17.82 -1.00
CA VAL A 51 16.90 18.74 -0.91
C VAL A 51 16.48 20.14 -0.47
N ASP A 52 15.22 20.47 -0.64
CA ASP A 52 14.73 21.78 -0.21
C ASP A 52 14.18 21.76 1.20
N GLY A 53 14.35 20.65 1.91
CA GLY A 53 13.90 20.55 3.28
C GLY A 53 12.41 20.31 3.41
N VAL A 54 11.77 19.76 2.41
CA VAL A 54 10.32 19.58 2.38
C VAL A 54 9.98 18.11 2.21
N TYR A 55 8.97 17.66 2.94
CA TYR A 55 8.43 16.32 2.71
C TYR A 55 7.63 16.33 1.42
N GLU A 56 7.64 15.23 0.73
CA GLU A 56 6.92 15.14 -0.54
C GLU A 56 5.80 14.15 -0.45
N ASP A 57 4.71 14.44 -1.13
CA ASP A 57 3.59 13.52 -1.22
C ASP A 57 3.70 12.76 -2.53
N TYR A 58 3.22 11.53 -2.50
CA TYR A 58 3.16 10.74 -3.72
C TYR A 58 1.94 9.84 -3.61
N THR A 59 1.50 9.31 -4.72
CA THR A 59 0.30 8.50 -4.75
C THR A 59 0.59 7.15 -5.36
N ASN A 60 -0.17 6.17 -4.95
CA ASN A 60 -0.10 4.84 -5.52
C ASN A 60 -1.51 4.40 -5.91
N LYS A 61 -1.61 3.80 -7.08
CA LYS A 61 -2.86 3.23 -7.53
C LYS A 61 -2.85 1.77 -7.14
N ILE A 62 -3.88 1.33 -6.46
CA ILE A 62 -3.96 -0.01 -5.94
C ILE A 62 -5.24 -0.66 -6.45
N LEU A 63 -5.09 -1.78 -7.14
CA LEU A 63 -6.26 -2.50 -7.64
C LEU A 63 -6.85 -3.31 -6.51
N LEU A 64 -8.17 -3.28 -6.41
CA LEU A 64 -8.90 -4.05 -5.41
C LEU A 64 -9.94 -4.86 -6.14
N PHE A 65 -10.16 -6.08 -5.66
CA PHE A 65 -11.10 -6.96 -6.33
C PHE A 65 -12.18 -7.43 -5.38
N GLY A 66 -13.37 -7.61 -5.91
CA GLY A 66 -14.44 -8.28 -5.22
C GLY A 66 -14.80 -7.66 -3.89
N GLU A 67 -14.78 -8.48 -2.87
CA GLU A 67 -15.22 -8.03 -1.57
C GLU A 67 -14.31 -7.01 -0.94
N VAL A 68 -13.04 -7.01 -1.31
CA VAL A 68 -12.13 -6.05 -0.73
C VAL A 68 -12.57 -4.64 -1.08
N LEU A 69 -12.91 -4.43 -2.34
CA LEU A 69 -13.37 -3.12 -2.77
C LEU A 69 -14.72 -2.80 -2.13
N ASN A 70 -15.62 -3.76 -2.09
CA ASN A 70 -16.93 -3.51 -1.51
C ASN A 70 -16.82 -3.13 -0.03
N ASN A 71 -15.96 -3.83 0.69
CA ASN A 71 -15.77 -3.52 2.10
C ASN A 71 -15.16 -2.14 2.28
N LEU A 72 -14.21 -1.79 1.42
CA LEU A 72 -13.60 -0.49 1.54
C LEU A 72 -14.65 0.60 1.32
N VAL A 73 -15.48 0.45 0.29
CA VAL A 73 -16.50 1.44 0.00
C VAL A 73 -17.46 1.59 1.17
N GLU A 74 -17.75 0.48 1.83
CA GLU A 74 -18.71 0.53 2.91
C GLU A 74 -18.15 1.18 4.17
N TYR A 75 -16.87 0.94 4.48
CA TYR A 75 -16.34 1.34 5.77
C TYR A 75 -15.36 2.51 5.72
N CYS A 76 -14.93 2.91 4.55
CA CYS A 76 -13.89 3.93 4.44
C CYS A 76 -14.37 5.11 3.61
N LYS A 77 -13.84 6.29 3.91
CA LYS A 77 -14.18 7.49 3.18
C LYS A 77 -12.91 8.17 2.70
N ILE A 78 -13.08 9.07 1.76
CA ILE A 78 -11.96 9.87 1.28
C ILE A 78 -11.35 10.59 2.48
N ASN A 79 -10.04 10.58 2.54
CA ASN A 79 -9.22 11.18 3.59
C ASN A 79 -9.03 10.30 4.81
N ASP A 80 -9.64 9.14 4.86
CA ASP A 80 -9.35 8.19 5.94
C ASP A 80 -7.94 7.66 5.78
N ILE A 81 -7.33 7.32 6.88
CA ILE A 81 -6.02 6.69 6.87
C ILE A 81 -6.24 5.19 6.93
N ILE A 82 -5.71 4.50 5.96
CA ILE A 82 -5.90 3.06 5.87
C ILE A 82 -4.56 2.37 5.59
N GLY A 83 -4.52 1.11 5.90
CA GLY A 83 -3.40 0.25 5.54
C GLY A 83 -3.87 -0.73 4.49
N VAL A 84 -3.04 -0.97 3.51
CA VAL A 84 -3.34 -1.92 2.45
C VAL A 84 -2.23 -2.95 2.43
N LYS A 85 -2.61 -4.20 2.58
CA LYS A 85 -1.67 -5.30 2.44
C LYS A 85 -1.92 -5.95 1.10
N GLY A 86 -0.89 -6.15 0.34
CA GLY A 86 -1.05 -6.73 -0.97
C GLY A 86 0.28 -7.15 -1.56
N ARG A 87 0.34 -7.14 -2.87
CA ARG A 87 1.54 -7.57 -3.57
C ARG A 87 1.67 -6.80 -4.87
N ILE A 88 2.86 -6.82 -5.41
CA ILE A 88 3.13 -6.21 -6.70
C ILE A 88 3.34 -7.33 -7.71
N GLU A 89 2.61 -7.25 -8.82
CA GLU A 89 2.76 -8.19 -9.91
C GLU A 89 2.78 -7.39 -11.19
N ASN A 90 3.84 -7.55 -11.97
CA ASN A 90 3.97 -6.82 -13.25
C ASN A 90 3.82 -5.32 -13.06
N ASN A 91 4.44 -4.81 -12.00
CA ASN A 91 4.40 -3.37 -11.69
C ASN A 91 3.02 -2.87 -11.31
N ILE A 92 2.10 -3.77 -11.01
CA ILE A 92 0.77 -3.39 -10.59
C ILE A 92 0.60 -3.80 -9.14
N ILE A 93 0.11 -2.87 -8.33
CA ILE A 93 -0.13 -3.14 -6.92
C ILE A 93 -1.55 -3.68 -6.79
N LYS A 94 -1.66 -4.86 -6.19
CA LYS A 94 -2.96 -5.48 -5.97
C LYS A 94 -3.19 -5.57 -4.48
N GLY A 95 -4.27 -4.97 -4.00
CA GLY A 95 -4.58 -4.97 -2.59
C GLY A 95 -5.39 -6.19 -2.22
N GLU A 96 -5.01 -6.83 -1.14
CA GLU A 96 -5.67 -8.04 -0.68
C GLU A 96 -6.38 -7.85 0.63
N LYS A 97 -5.97 -6.89 1.42
CA LYS A 97 -6.59 -6.66 2.71
C LYS A 97 -6.48 -5.20 3.07
N ILE A 98 -7.56 -4.64 3.59
CA ILE A 98 -7.61 -3.25 4.00
C ILE A 98 -7.80 -3.20 5.50
N THR A 99 -7.04 -2.33 6.15
CA THR A 99 -7.19 -2.09 7.58
C THR A 99 -7.51 -0.63 7.76
N PHE A 100 -8.60 -0.36 8.44
CA PHE A 100 -8.98 1.01 8.74
C PHE A 100 -8.16 1.48 9.93
N LEU A 101 -7.47 2.59 9.79
CA LEU A 101 -6.62 3.07 10.85
C LEU A 101 -7.16 4.31 11.54
N SER A 102 -7.65 5.28 10.79
CA SER A 102 -8.27 6.42 11.44
C SER A 102 -8.97 7.29 10.43
N SER A 103 -9.88 8.12 10.92
CA SER A 103 -10.57 9.09 10.11
C SER A 103 -9.94 10.44 10.31
N LYS A 104 -10.04 11.28 9.28
CA LYS A 104 -9.62 12.63 9.42
C LYS A 104 -10.62 13.33 10.32
N LYS A 105 -10.12 13.96 11.38
CA LYS A 105 -11.00 14.66 12.27
C LYS A 105 -11.27 16.03 11.78
N GLU A 106 -12.46 16.51 12.09
CA GLU A 106 -12.81 17.79 11.67
C GLU A 106 -12.56 18.68 12.76
N ASP A 107 -12.03 18.79 13.54
CA ASP A 107 -11.93 19.69 14.58
C ASP A 107 -11.29 20.85 14.37
#